data_fe351c34507baf63a1c86ac801ae903f
#
_entry.id   fe351c34507baf63a1c86ac801ae903f
#
_cell.length_a   1.000
_cell.length_b   1.000
_cell.length_c   1.000
_cell.angle_alpha   90.00
_cell.angle_beta   90.00
_cell.angle_gamma   90.00
#
_symmetry.space_group_name_H-M   'P 1'
#
loop_
_entity.id
_entity.type
_entity.pdbx_description
1 polymer ?
#
loop_
_entity_poly.entity_id
_entity_poly.type
_entity_poly.pdbx_seq_one_letter_code
_entity_poly.pdbx_strand_id
1 'polypeptide(L)'
;MMPMLTGYRILDITQFVAGPTCTRIMAEMGAEVIKVELVPNGDHGRQSGLRARGDKNENCTQSTYFAQHNHSKKSLAIDLKSSRGQEILKQMLPKIDVLVENFAPGAIARMGLSYEDLKEINPRLIMCSISMAGQSGPLSQQPGFDYMASAYAGITSQIGEIDQGPVQVPIAMGDSATGVAAAMAVGFALLHRERTGEGQFIDCSLLDTYVQMHEDLIPRVGIRGKAALPPRSGSQHFNGGPTGVFHVGDGSYVQIMLMPYQWTRILAAMNM
;
A
#
# COMPACT_ATOMS: atom_id res chain seq x y z
N MET A 1 6.31 24.26 14.99
CA MET A 1 5.14 24.14 14.09
C MET A 1 4.38 22.90 14.52
N MET A 2 3.06 22.98 14.72
CA MET A 2 2.25 21.81 15.13
C MET A 2 2.10 20.86 13.93
N PRO A 3 2.27 19.53 14.10
CA PRO A 3 2.06 18.57 13.01
C PRO A 3 0.64 18.61 12.45
N MET A 4 0.48 18.27 11.17
CA MET A 4 -0.77 18.45 10.42
C MET A 4 -1.96 17.64 10.98
N LEU A 5 -1.70 16.44 11.50
CA LEU A 5 -2.75 15.56 12.03
C LEU A 5 -2.79 15.53 13.57
N THR A 6 -2.23 16.56 14.22
CA THR A 6 -2.33 16.68 15.68
C THR A 6 -3.80 16.77 16.11
N GLY A 7 -4.17 15.94 17.09
CA GLY A 7 -5.53 15.88 17.61
C GLY A 7 -6.39 14.78 16.98
N TYR A 8 -6.01 14.23 15.81
CA TYR A 8 -6.70 13.07 15.24
C TYR A 8 -6.21 11.76 15.86
N ARG A 9 -7.14 10.85 16.07
CA ARG A 9 -6.89 9.52 16.63
C ARG A 9 -7.31 8.43 15.66
N ILE A 10 -6.37 7.53 15.36
CA ILE A 10 -6.51 6.48 14.37
C ILE A 10 -6.42 5.12 15.04
N LEU A 11 -7.39 4.27 14.76
CA LEU A 11 -7.40 2.87 15.15
C LEU A 11 -6.90 2.04 13.98
N ASP A 12 -5.74 1.44 14.16
CA ASP A 12 -5.05 0.62 13.18
C ASP A 12 -5.25 -0.86 13.53
N ILE A 13 -6.09 -1.57 12.78
CA ILE A 13 -6.28 -3.03 12.93
C ILE A 13 -5.68 -3.80 11.76
N THR A 14 -4.68 -3.20 11.10
CA THR A 14 -4.05 -3.74 9.89
C THR A 14 -2.88 -4.67 10.21
N GLN A 15 -2.40 -5.40 9.18
CA GLN A 15 -1.26 -6.28 9.26
C GLN A 15 -0.38 -6.15 8.00
N PHE A 16 0.86 -6.62 8.08
CA PHE A 16 1.85 -6.64 6.99
C PHE A 16 2.31 -5.25 6.53
N VAL A 17 1.97 -4.81 5.29
CA VAL A 17 2.58 -3.62 4.65
C VAL A 17 1.57 -2.53 4.32
N ALA A 18 0.57 -2.78 3.48
CA ALA A 18 -0.28 -1.73 2.91
C ALA A 18 -1.01 -0.88 3.97
N GLY A 19 -1.77 -1.54 4.83
CA GLY A 19 -2.46 -0.85 5.94
C GLY A 19 -1.50 -0.21 6.94
N PRO A 20 -0.48 -0.95 7.45
CA PRO A 20 0.52 -0.36 8.33
C PRO A 20 1.26 0.83 7.72
N THR A 21 1.52 0.86 6.42
CA THR A 21 2.12 2.01 5.73
C THR A 21 1.20 3.22 5.76
N CYS A 22 -0.10 3.03 5.50
CA CYS A 22 -1.10 4.09 5.59
C CYS A 22 -1.07 4.75 6.97
N THR A 23 -1.23 3.96 8.02
CA THR A 23 -1.32 4.46 9.40
C THR A 23 0.01 4.97 9.94
N ARG A 24 1.16 4.46 9.48
CA ARG A 24 2.48 4.99 9.78
C ARG A 24 2.65 6.42 9.23
N ILE A 25 2.30 6.64 7.96
CA ILE A 25 2.36 7.99 7.36
C ILE A 25 1.53 8.97 8.18
N MET A 26 0.35 8.56 8.63
CA MET A 26 -0.49 9.42 9.46
C MET A 26 0.10 9.67 10.85
N ALA A 27 0.79 8.67 11.44
CA ALA A 27 1.52 8.85 12.70
C ALA A 27 2.69 9.84 12.55
N GLU A 28 3.44 9.74 11.45
CA GLU A 28 4.52 10.68 11.11
C GLU A 28 4.01 12.11 10.92
N MET A 29 2.76 12.26 10.44
CA MET A 29 2.08 13.55 10.32
C MET A 29 1.46 14.05 11.64
N GLY A 30 1.63 13.32 12.75
CA GLY A 30 1.25 13.74 14.10
C GLY A 30 -0.08 13.20 14.62
N ALA A 31 -0.73 12.27 13.93
CA ALA A 31 -1.89 11.58 14.47
C ALA A 31 -1.50 10.63 15.62
N GLU A 32 -2.38 10.47 16.60
CA GLU A 32 -2.27 9.41 17.60
C GLU A 32 -2.75 8.10 16.98
N VAL A 33 -1.82 7.19 16.65
CA VAL A 33 -2.17 5.88 16.07
C VAL A 33 -2.11 4.79 17.14
N ILE A 34 -3.22 4.10 17.35
CA ILE A 34 -3.37 2.95 18.23
C ILE A 34 -3.48 1.70 17.36
N LYS A 35 -2.40 0.92 17.31
CA LYS A 35 -2.38 -0.35 16.58
C LYS A 35 -2.92 -1.46 17.47
N VAL A 36 -4.05 -2.05 17.05
CA VAL A 36 -4.60 -3.25 17.66
C VAL A 36 -3.91 -4.47 17.10
N GLU A 37 -3.37 -5.28 17.98
CA GLU A 37 -2.57 -6.44 17.62
C GLU A 37 -3.21 -7.73 18.15
N LEU A 38 -3.10 -8.79 17.36
CA LEU A 38 -3.64 -10.11 17.70
C LEU A 38 -2.89 -10.73 18.88
N VAL A 39 -3.64 -11.27 19.83
CA VAL A 39 -3.09 -12.05 20.95
C VAL A 39 -2.83 -13.51 20.50
N PRO A 40 -1.71 -14.15 20.86
CA PRO A 40 -0.59 -13.67 21.67
C PRO A 40 0.57 -13.07 20.86
N ASN A 41 0.56 -13.19 19.53
CA ASN A 41 1.76 -13.01 18.70
C ASN A 41 1.88 -11.61 18.05
N GLY A 42 0.87 -10.77 18.15
CA GLY A 42 0.85 -9.47 17.51
C GLY A 42 0.61 -9.54 15.99
N ASP A 43 1.04 -8.49 15.29
CA ASP A 43 1.08 -8.45 13.83
C ASP A 43 2.04 -9.52 13.29
N HIS A 44 1.63 -10.22 12.23
CA HIS A 44 2.47 -11.23 11.57
C HIS A 44 3.83 -10.67 11.11
N GLY A 45 3.91 -9.37 10.79
CA GLY A 45 5.15 -8.67 10.48
C GLY A 45 6.20 -8.73 11.60
N ARG A 46 5.79 -8.96 12.87
CA ARG A 46 6.72 -9.13 13.98
C ARG A 46 7.60 -10.38 13.85
N GLN A 47 7.15 -11.36 13.09
CA GLN A 47 7.89 -12.61 12.86
C GLN A 47 8.72 -12.58 11.56
N SER A 48 8.58 -11.55 10.76
CA SER A 48 9.24 -11.38 9.45
C SER A 48 10.50 -10.52 9.57
N GLY A 49 11.39 -10.64 8.57
CA GLY A 49 12.60 -9.82 8.46
C GLY A 49 13.71 -10.19 9.44
N LEU A 50 14.75 -9.38 9.44
CA LEU A 50 15.85 -9.52 10.37
C LEU A 50 15.45 -9.08 11.78
N ARG A 51 16.10 -9.64 12.78
CA ARG A 51 15.91 -9.22 14.16
C ARG A 51 17.06 -8.30 14.58
N ALA A 52 16.73 -7.04 14.85
CA ALA A 52 17.69 -6.10 15.42
C ALA A 52 17.86 -6.39 16.92
N ARG A 53 19.10 -6.51 17.37
CA ARG A 53 19.42 -6.56 18.80
C ARG A 53 19.46 -5.12 19.33
N GLY A 54 18.77 -4.85 20.42
CA GLY A 54 18.92 -3.58 21.13
C GLY A 54 20.27 -3.52 21.85
N ASP A 55 20.92 -2.36 21.83
CA ASP A 55 22.28 -2.15 22.38
C ASP A 55 22.49 -2.52 23.84
N LYS A 56 21.42 -2.72 24.61
CA LYS A 56 21.50 -2.90 26.08
C LYS A 56 20.67 -4.07 26.64
N ASN A 57 19.91 -4.78 25.77
CA ASN A 57 19.09 -5.90 26.23
C ASN A 57 19.09 -7.00 25.18
N GLU A 58 19.89 -8.04 25.41
CA GLU A 58 20.04 -9.19 24.51
C GLU A 58 18.72 -9.93 24.22
N ASN A 59 17.70 -9.72 25.05
CA ASN A 59 16.38 -10.31 24.92
C ASN A 59 15.38 -9.45 24.09
N CYS A 60 15.74 -8.21 23.75
CA CYS A 60 14.89 -7.34 22.94
C CYS A 60 15.22 -7.49 21.47
N THR A 61 14.55 -8.42 20.80
CA THR A 61 14.68 -8.63 19.36
C THR A 61 13.47 -8.06 18.63
N GLN A 62 13.62 -6.87 18.06
CA GLN A 62 12.56 -6.26 17.23
C GLN A 62 12.74 -6.64 15.76
N SER A 63 11.64 -7.04 15.10
CA SER A 63 11.64 -7.26 13.66
C SER A 63 11.87 -5.94 12.92
N THR A 64 12.86 -5.92 12.01
CA THR A 64 13.12 -4.77 11.14
C THR A 64 11.95 -4.49 10.22
N TYR A 65 11.29 -5.55 9.75
CA TYR A 65 10.08 -5.46 8.92
C TYR A 65 8.93 -4.77 9.69
N PHE A 66 8.65 -5.21 10.91
CA PHE A 66 7.61 -4.59 11.73
C PHE A 66 7.95 -3.12 12.06
N ALA A 67 9.19 -2.85 12.46
CA ALA A 67 9.64 -1.51 12.81
C ALA A 67 9.49 -0.52 11.65
N GLN A 68 9.83 -0.94 10.42
CA GLN A 68 9.72 -0.11 9.23
C GLN A 68 8.29 0.38 8.97
N HIS A 69 7.28 -0.45 9.27
CA HIS A 69 5.89 -0.13 8.95
C HIS A 69 5.06 0.34 10.15
N ASN A 70 5.61 0.27 11.38
CA ASN A 70 4.84 0.51 12.59
C ASN A 70 5.49 1.44 13.62
N HIS A 71 6.58 2.12 13.28
CA HIS A 71 7.14 3.11 14.19
C HIS A 71 6.15 4.25 14.45
N SER A 72 6.32 4.93 15.58
CA SER A 72 5.46 6.04 16.04
C SER A 72 4.01 5.63 16.39
N LYS A 73 3.69 4.33 16.47
CA LYS A 73 2.38 3.83 16.88
C LYS A 73 2.40 3.33 18.32
N LYS A 74 1.26 3.44 19.00
CA LYS A 74 0.99 2.76 20.28
C LYS A 74 0.45 1.37 19.99
N SER A 75 0.86 0.36 20.76
CA SER A 75 0.38 -1.02 20.61
C SER A 75 -0.67 -1.34 21.66
N LEU A 76 -1.74 -2.03 21.24
CA LEU A 76 -2.81 -2.52 22.10
C LEU A 76 -3.16 -3.96 21.69
N ALA A 77 -2.91 -4.91 22.59
CA ALA A 77 -3.21 -6.32 22.34
C ALA A 77 -4.67 -6.64 22.67
N ILE A 78 -5.47 -7.00 21.65
CA ILE A 78 -6.88 -7.39 21.79
C ILE A 78 -7.18 -8.56 20.86
N ASP A 79 -7.90 -9.57 21.37
CA ASP A 79 -8.47 -10.63 20.55
C ASP A 79 -9.82 -10.16 19.95
N LEU A 80 -9.81 -9.69 18.70
CA LEU A 80 -11.00 -9.26 17.97
C LEU A 80 -11.91 -10.44 17.54
N LYS A 81 -11.49 -11.70 17.73
CA LYS A 81 -12.36 -12.85 17.51
C LYS A 81 -13.29 -13.08 18.71
N SER A 82 -12.96 -12.56 19.87
CA SER A 82 -13.79 -12.64 21.05
C SER A 82 -14.83 -11.53 21.10
N SER A 83 -16.03 -11.82 21.59
CA SER A 83 -17.08 -10.81 21.81
C SER A 83 -16.61 -9.68 22.74
N ARG A 84 -15.80 -10.03 23.75
CA ARG A 84 -15.24 -9.03 24.66
C ARG A 84 -14.27 -8.09 23.98
N GLY A 85 -13.41 -8.61 23.06
CA GLY A 85 -12.50 -7.77 22.28
C GLY A 85 -13.24 -6.81 21.34
N GLN A 86 -14.31 -7.30 20.70
CA GLN A 86 -15.18 -6.48 19.85
C GLN A 86 -15.90 -5.37 20.65
N GLU A 87 -16.40 -5.69 21.85
CA GLU A 87 -16.98 -4.70 22.76
C GLU A 87 -15.99 -3.60 23.14
N ILE A 88 -14.76 -3.97 23.51
CA ILE A 88 -13.71 -3.01 23.86
C ILE A 88 -13.43 -2.08 22.69
N LEU A 89 -13.31 -2.62 21.47
CA LEU A 89 -13.09 -1.82 20.26
C LEU A 89 -14.26 -0.84 20.06
N LYS A 90 -15.52 -1.32 20.16
CA LYS A 90 -16.71 -0.46 20.02
C LYS A 90 -16.77 0.64 21.07
N GLN A 91 -16.36 0.39 22.31
CA GLN A 91 -16.28 1.40 23.37
C GLN A 91 -15.21 2.48 23.08
N MET A 92 -14.19 2.19 22.28
CA MET A 92 -13.18 3.18 21.88
C MET A 92 -13.68 4.12 20.77
N LEU A 93 -14.58 3.64 19.88
CA LEU A 93 -14.98 4.33 18.65
C LEU A 93 -15.48 5.76 18.81
N PRO A 94 -16.21 6.15 19.87
CA PRO A 94 -16.64 7.56 20.05
C PRO A 94 -15.47 8.56 20.12
N LYS A 95 -14.25 8.06 20.35
CA LYS A 95 -13.03 8.88 20.44
C LYS A 95 -12.07 8.64 19.26
N ILE A 96 -12.48 7.88 18.26
CA ILE A 96 -11.66 7.51 17.10
C ILE A 96 -12.15 8.29 15.88
N ASP A 97 -11.25 8.89 15.17
CA ASP A 97 -11.53 9.62 13.93
C ASP A 97 -11.50 8.72 12.71
N VAL A 98 -10.54 7.81 12.67
CA VAL A 98 -10.28 6.92 11.53
C VAL A 98 -10.04 5.50 12.02
N LEU A 99 -10.65 4.53 11.34
CA LEU A 99 -10.34 3.11 11.48
C LEU A 99 -9.75 2.62 10.16
N VAL A 100 -8.60 1.96 10.20
CA VAL A 100 -7.98 1.33 9.02
C VAL A 100 -7.86 -0.16 9.24
N GLU A 101 -8.32 -0.94 8.26
CA GLU A 101 -8.25 -2.40 8.27
C GLU A 101 -7.77 -2.94 6.92
N ASN A 102 -7.21 -4.15 6.89
CA ASN A 102 -6.83 -4.84 5.67
C ASN A 102 -7.07 -6.35 5.73
N PHE A 103 -8.19 -6.74 6.31
CA PHE A 103 -8.66 -8.13 6.30
C PHE A 103 -9.21 -8.53 4.93
N ALA A 104 -9.40 -9.83 4.74
CA ALA A 104 -10.13 -10.32 3.58
C ALA A 104 -11.55 -9.74 3.55
N PRO A 105 -12.10 -9.39 2.36
CA PRO A 105 -13.43 -8.83 2.25
C PRO A 105 -14.49 -9.63 3.01
N GLY A 106 -15.36 -8.93 3.73
CA GLY A 106 -16.38 -9.50 4.59
C GLY A 106 -15.89 -10.05 5.94
N ALA A 107 -14.58 -10.15 6.19
CA ALA A 107 -14.07 -10.67 7.48
C ALA A 107 -14.43 -9.73 8.64
N ILE A 108 -14.25 -8.42 8.46
CA ILE A 108 -14.57 -7.42 9.48
C ILE A 108 -16.08 -7.37 9.77
N ALA A 109 -16.93 -7.55 8.74
CA ALA A 109 -18.38 -7.60 8.90
C ALA A 109 -18.83 -8.84 9.70
N ARG A 110 -18.20 -10.00 9.49
CA ARG A 110 -18.48 -11.20 10.30
C ARG A 110 -18.12 -11.04 11.78
N MET A 111 -17.28 -10.10 12.13
CA MET A 111 -16.96 -9.74 13.52
C MET A 111 -17.93 -8.69 14.10
N GLY A 112 -18.97 -8.27 13.35
CA GLY A 112 -19.88 -7.20 13.75
C GLY A 112 -19.21 -5.82 13.83
N LEU A 113 -18.22 -5.60 12.98
CA LEU A 113 -17.41 -4.38 12.89
C LEU A 113 -17.44 -3.81 11.46
N SER A 114 -18.55 -4.03 10.71
CA SER A 114 -18.75 -3.39 9.41
C SER A 114 -18.85 -1.87 9.54
N TYR A 115 -18.62 -1.14 8.46
CA TYR A 115 -18.78 0.31 8.47
C TYR A 115 -20.19 0.72 8.91
N GLU A 116 -21.21 0.01 8.44
CA GLU A 116 -22.60 0.30 8.82
C GLU A 116 -22.85 0.10 10.32
N ASP A 117 -22.30 -0.98 10.92
CA ASP A 117 -22.40 -1.20 12.37
C ASP A 117 -21.65 -0.11 13.16
N LEU A 118 -20.49 0.30 12.69
CA LEU A 118 -19.64 1.26 13.41
C LEU A 118 -20.13 2.71 13.25
N LYS A 119 -20.72 3.04 12.12
CA LYS A 119 -21.33 4.33 11.82
C LYS A 119 -22.50 4.67 12.77
N GLU A 120 -23.26 3.66 13.21
CA GLU A 120 -24.31 3.84 14.23
C GLU A 120 -23.74 4.33 15.58
N ILE A 121 -22.49 3.91 15.89
CA ILE A 121 -21.80 4.31 17.13
C ILE A 121 -21.12 5.67 16.97
N ASN A 122 -20.51 5.91 15.81
CA ASN A 122 -19.82 7.16 15.47
C ASN A 122 -20.09 7.57 14.03
N PRO A 123 -21.11 8.40 13.77
CA PRO A 123 -21.44 8.87 12.41
C PRO A 123 -20.34 9.69 11.73
N ARG A 124 -19.37 10.16 12.51
CA ARG A 124 -18.20 10.91 12.00
C ARG A 124 -17.01 10.00 11.65
N LEU A 125 -17.12 8.69 11.88
CA LEU A 125 -16.06 7.73 11.63
C LEU A 125 -15.70 7.69 10.15
N ILE A 126 -14.41 7.77 9.85
CA ILE A 126 -13.87 7.41 8.54
C ILE A 126 -13.32 5.99 8.66
N MET A 127 -13.80 5.08 7.81
CA MET A 127 -13.28 3.72 7.76
C MET A 127 -12.62 3.47 6.41
N CYS A 128 -11.35 3.04 6.44
CA CYS A 128 -10.61 2.68 5.25
C CYS A 128 -10.31 1.17 5.25
N SER A 129 -10.88 0.46 4.29
CA SER A 129 -10.66 -0.96 4.05
C SER A 129 -9.70 -1.13 2.87
N ILE A 130 -8.58 -1.81 3.11
CA ILE A 130 -7.57 -2.08 2.09
C ILE A 130 -7.58 -3.57 1.76
N SER A 131 -7.75 -3.92 0.49
CA SER A 131 -7.77 -5.33 0.07
C SER A 131 -7.06 -5.54 -1.26
N MET A 132 -6.90 -6.79 -1.68
CA MET A 132 -6.24 -7.11 -2.94
C MET A 132 -6.99 -6.52 -4.15
N ALA A 133 -8.32 -6.66 -4.21
CA ALA A 133 -9.13 -6.28 -5.37
C ALA A 133 -10.43 -5.53 -5.02
N GLY A 134 -10.48 -4.86 -3.87
CA GLY A 134 -11.65 -4.11 -3.41
C GLY A 134 -12.68 -4.98 -2.67
N GLN A 135 -13.67 -4.32 -2.07
CA GLN A 135 -14.73 -4.97 -1.29
C GLN A 135 -15.86 -5.52 -2.18
N SER A 136 -15.87 -5.17 -3.46
CA SER A 136 -16.88 -5.58 -4.43
C SER A 136 -16.25 -5.97 -5.76
N GLY A 137 -17.06 -6.54 -6.67
CA GLY A 137 -16.60 -6.96 -8.00
C GLY A 137 -16.16 -8.43 -8.08
N PRO A 138 -15.81 -8.90 -9.28
CA PRO A 138 -15.61 -10.32 -9.56
C PRO A 138 -14.41 -10.95 -8.85
N LEU A 139 -13.42 -10.15 -8.48
CA LEU A 139 -12.20 -10.60 -7.79
C LEU A 139 -12.21 -10.35 -6.28
N SER A 140 -13.24 -9.72 -5.73
CA SER A 140 -13.29 -9.34 -4.32
C SER A 140 -13.13 -10.52 -3.36
N GLN A 141 -13.62 -11.69 -3.72
CA GLN A 141 -13.52 -12.89 -2.89
C GLN A 141 -12.24 -13.71 -3.12
N GLN A 142 -11.39 -13.28 -4.05
CA GLN A 142 -10.12 -13.94 -4.29
C GLN A 142 -9.13 -13.55 -3.19
N PRO A 143 -8.50 -14.53 -2.52
CA PRO A 143 -7.41 -14.23 -1.59
C PRO A 143 -6.22 -13.72 -2.39
N GLY A 144 -5.49 -12.75 -1.85
CA GLY A 144 -4.33 -12.24 -2.54
C GLY A 144 -3.51 -11.26 -1.73
N PHE A 145 -2.29 -11.09 -2.20
CA PHE A 145 -1.30 -10.16 -1.69
C PHE A 145 -0.74 -9.35 -2.86
N ASP A 146 0.22 -8.50 -2.61
CA ASP A 146 0.85 -7.59 -3.56
C ASP A 146 1.18 -8.25 -4.91
N TYR A 147 1.91 -9.36 -4.89
CA TYR A 147 2.36 -10.02 -6.13
C TYR A 147 1.20 -10.59 -6.98
N MET A 148 0.09 -10.98 -6.34
CA MET A 148 -1.11 -11.41 -7.05
C MET A 148 -1.81 -10.21 -7.70
N ALA A 149 -1.93 -9.09 -6.99
CA ALA A 149 -2.47 -7.85 -7.54
C ALA A 149 -1.63 -7.36 -8.74
N SER A 150 -0.29 -7.40 -8.62
CA SER A 150 0.65 -7.10 -9.71
C SER A 150 0.42 -7.99 -10.96
N ALA A 151 0.19 -9.29 -10.74
CA ALA A 151 -0.08 -10.23 -11.82
C ALA A 151 -1.44 -9.96 -12.49
N TYR A 152 -2.50 -9.77 -11.71
CA TYR A 152 -3.84 -9.42 -12.22
C TYR A 152 -3.86 -8.10 -12.98
N ALA A 153 -3.12 -7.11 -12.51
CA ALA A 153 -2.95 -5.82 -13.19
C ALA A 153 -2.10 -5.91 -14.47
N GLY A 154 -1.43 -7.06 -14.71
CA GLY A 154 -0.56 -7.23 -15.88
C GLY A 154 0.86 -6.69 -15.71
N ILE A 155 1.20 -6.06 -14.58
CA ILE A 155 2.54 -5.50 -14.31
C ILE A 155 3.60 -6.59 -14.43
N THR A 156 3.43 -7.72 -13.74
CA THR A 156 4.38 -8.84 -13.76
C THR A 156 4.66 -9.33 -15.19
N SER A 157 3.65 -9.31 -16.07
CA SER A 157 3.81 -9.76 -17.46
C SER A 157 4.70 -8.84 -18.30
N GLN A 158 4.91 -7.60 -17.88
CA GLN A 158 5.73 -6.61 -18.62
C GLN A 158 7.19 -6.60 -18.16
N ILE A 159 7.52 -7.27 -17.05
CA ILE A 159 8.87 -7.25 -16.47
C ILE A 159 9.65 -8.51 -16.89
N GLY A 160 10.87 -8.34 -17.37
CA GLY A 160 11.77 -9.41 -17.82
C GLY A 160 12.22 -9.25 -19.26
N GLU A 161 13.16 -10.09 -19.68
CA GLU A 161 13.70 -10.10 -21.04
C GLU A 161 12.67 -10.62 -22.03
N ILE A 162 12.82 -10.22 -23.30
CA ILE A 162 11.84 -10.50 -24.36
C ILE A 162 11.64 -11.99 -24.62
N ASP A 163 12.69 -12.76 -24.51
CA ASP A 163 12.78 -14.20 -24.81
C ASP A 163 12.70 -15.09 -23.55
N GLN A 164 12.49 -14.50 -22.38
CA GLN A 164 12.41 -15.19 -21.11
C GLN A 164 11.03 -15.05 -20.45
N GLY A 165 10.80 -15.79 -19.37
CA GLY A 165 9.60 -15.66 -18.54
C GLY A 165 9.50 -14.31 -17.83
N PRO A 166 8.31 -13.95 -17.33
CA PRO A 166 8.16 -12.78 -16.48
C PRO A 166 9.04 -12.85 -15.23
N VAL A 167 9.51 -11.69 -14.78
CA VAL A 167 10.32 -11.57 -13.56
C VAL A 167 9.51 -10.82 -12.49
N GLN A 168 9.56 -11.34 -11.28
CA GLN A 168 8.93 -10.70 -10.13
C GLN A 168 9.82 -9.59 -9.57
N VAL A 169 9.24 -8.41 -9.32
CA VAL A 169 9.91 -7.34 -8.58
C VAL A 169 10.01 -7.72 -7.10
N PRO A 170 11.22 -7.75 -6.50
CA PRO A 170 11.41 -8.23 -5.12
C PRO A 170 11.10 -7.18 -4.04
N ILE A 171 10.23 -6.23 -4.32
CA ILE A 171 9.77 -5.20 -3.38
C ILE A 171 8.26 -5.11 -3.40
N ALA A 172 7.65 -4.77 -2.27
CA ALA A 172 6.20 -4.63 -2.11
C ALA A 172 5.73 -3.27 -2.66
N MET A 173 5.75 -3.12 -4.00
CA MET A 173 5.42 -1.86 -4.67
C MET A 173 3.94 -1.49 -4.49
N GLY A 174 3.05 -2.42 -4.78
CA GLY A 174 1.62 -2.20 -4.69
C GLY A 174 1.17 -1.96 -3.26
N ASP A 175 1.64 -2.76 -2.32
CA ASP A 175 1.37 -2.55 -0.90
C ASP A 175 1.78 -1.14 -0.45
N SER A 176 3.02 -0.74 -0.76
CA SER A 176 3.54 0.57 -0.35
C SER A 176 2.77 1.72 -1.00
N ALA A 177 2.50 1.63 -2.30
CA ALA A 177 1.77 2.65 -3.04
C ALA A 177 0.29 2.71 -2.61
N THR A 178 -0.34 1.56 -2.36
CA THR A 178 -1.71 1.52 -1.82
C THR A 178 -1.78 2.13 -0.42
N GLY A 179 -0.77 1.89 0.42
CA GLY A 179 -0.67 2.55 1.72
C GLY A 179 -0.60 4.08 1.62
N VAL A 180 0.15 4.61 0.65
CA VAL A 180 0.20 6.06 0.35
C VAL A 180 -1.15 6.56 -0.18
N ALA A 181 -1.76 5.85 -1.13
CA ALA A 181 -3.05 6.20 -1.70
C ALA A 181 -4.16 6.22 -0.62
N ALA A 182 -4.17 5.22 0.25
CA ALA A 182 -5.09 5.13 1.38
C ALA A 182 -4.90 6.30 2.37
N ALA A 183 -3.65 6.65 2.71
CA ALA A 183 -3.37 7.79 3.57
C ALA A 183 -3.85 9.11 2.95
N MET A 184 -3.68 9.28 1.64
CA MET A 184 -4.19 10.43 0.89
C MET A 184 -5.73 10.46 0.91
N ALA A 185 -6.39 9.35 0.63
CA ALA A 185 -7.84 9.25 0.63
C ALA A 185 -8.44 9.55 2.02
N VAL A 186 -7.81 9.03 3.08
CA VAL A 186 -8.19 9.36 4.47
C VAL A 186 -8.00 10.84 4.74
N GLY A 187 -6.91 11.46 4.29
CA GLY A 187 -6.69 12.92 4.42
C GLY A 187 -7.80 13.74 3.75
N PHE A 188 -8.24 13.35 2.56
CA PHE A 188 -9.37 14.00 1.88
C PHE A 188 -10.71 13.76 2.57
N ALA A 189 -10.93 12.55 3.12
CA ALA A 189 -12.11 12.26 3.90
C ALA A 189 -12.16 13.06 5.22
N LEU A 190 -11.01 13.27 5.87
CA LEU A 190 -10.92 14.17 7.02
C LEU A 190 -11.28 15.62 6.64
N LEU A 191 -10.76 16.12 5.51
CA LEU A 191 -11.09 17.44 4.99
C LEU A 191 -12.60 17.57 4.65
N HIS A 192 -13.20 16.53 4.05
CA HIS A 192 -14.64 16.48 3.80
C HIS A 192 -15.42 16.54 5.12
N ARG A 193 -15.03 15.73 6.09
CA ARG A 193 -15.67 15.68 7.42
C ARG A 193 -15.62 17.03 8.16
N GLU A 194 -14.52 17.78 8.04
CA GLU A 194 -14.43 19.11 8.65
C GLU A 194 -15.45 20.11 8.06
N ARG A 195 -15.86 19.89 6.81
CA ARG A 195 -16.83 20.76 6.11
C ARG A 195 -18.28 20.31 6.30
N THR A 196 -18.53 19.01 6.40
CA THR A 196 -19.89 18.42 6.40
C THR A 196 -20.32 17.85 7.75
N GLY A 197 -19.35 17.49 8.58
CA GLY A 197 -19.59 16.74 9.82
C GLY A 197 -19.71 15.23 9.63
N GLU A 198 -19.69 14.71 8.40
CA GLU A 198 -19.97 13.31 8.06
C GLU A 198 -18.71 12.49 7.88
N GLY A 199 -18.72 11.24 8.39
CA GLY A 199 -17.72 10.24 8.12
C GLY A 199 -17.90 9.61 6.73
N GLN A 200 -16.95 8.76 6.31
CA GLN A 200 -16.97 8.08 5.01
C GLN A 200 -16.41 6.67 5.10
N PHE A 201 -16.89 5.79 4.22
CA PHE A 201 -16.25 4.52 3.92
C PHE A 201 -15.34 4.68 2.70
N ILE A 202 -14.11 4.18 2.82
CA ILE A 202 -13.10 4.19 1.75
C ILE A 202 -12.76 2.74 1.42
N ASP A 203 -13.03 2.32 0.19
CA ASP A 203 -12.59 1.05 -0.38
C ASP A 203 -11.32 1.32 -1.20
N CYS A 204 -10.20 0.72 -0.79
CA CYS A 204 -8.91 0.92 -1.42
C CYS A 204 -8.33 -0.44 -1.85
N SER A 205 -7.96 -0.59 -3.12
CA SER A 205 -7.45 -1.86 -3.61
C SER A 205 -6.04 -1.78 -4.17
N LEU A 206 -5.26 -2.86 -3.96
CA LEU A 206 -3.93 -3.00 -4.55
C LEU A 206 -4.03 -3.08 -6.07
N LEU A 207 -5.05 -3.78 -6.58
CA LEU A 207 -5.28 -3.94 -8.01
C LEU A 207 -5.49 -2.60 -8.71
N ASP A 208 -6.37 -1.73 -8.17
CA ASP A 208 -6.63 -0.40 -8.74
C ASP A 208 -5.38 0.48 -8.68
N THR A 209 -4.61 0.38 -7.60
CA THR A 209 -3.33 1.07 -7.46
C THR A 209 -2.35 0.64 -8.55
N TYR A 210 -2.23 -0.66 -8.81
CA TYR A 210 -1.38 -1.15 -9.90
C TYR A 210 -1.89 -0.75 -11.28
N VAL A 211 -3.21 -0.76 -11.50
CA VAL A 211 -3.82 -0.27 -12.75
C VAL A 211 -3.47 1.20 -12.98
N GLN A 212 -3.51 2.01 -11.93
CA GLN A 212 -3.13 3.43 -11.99
C GLN A 212 -1.63 3.64 -12.29
N MET A 213 -0.76 2.68 -11.94
CA MET A 213 0.68 2.76 -12.21
C MET A 213 1.06 2.52 -13.68
N HIS A 214 0.15 2.00 -14.50
CA HIS A 214 0.43 1.86 -15.93
C HIS A 214 0.54 3.24 -16.58
N GLU A 215 1.64 3.47 -17.29
CA GLU A 215 1.88 4.75 -17.99
C GLU A 215 0.84 4.99 -19.10
N ASP A 216 0.73 4.06 -20.07
CA ASP A 216 -0.21 4.17 -21.18
C ASP A 216 -0.81 2.83 -21.63
N LEU A 217 -0.46 1.71 -21.01
CA LEU A 217 -0.88 0.38 -21.47
C LEU A 217 -2.40 0.17 -21.44
N ILE A 218 -3.06 0.69 -20.39
CA ILE A 218 -4.52 0.54 -20.25
C ILE A 218 -5.27 1.28 -21.36
N PRO A 219 -5.06 2.58 -21.61
CA PRO A 219 -5.71 3.25 -22.74
C PRO A 219 -5.27 2.68 -24.09
N ARG A 220 -4.03 2.23 -24.24
CA ARG A 220 -3.55 1.59 -25.48
C ARG A 220 -4.36 0.34 -25.82
N VAL A 221 -4.59 -0.54 -24.85
CA VAL A 221 -5.43 -1.74 -25.02
C VAL A 221 -6.89 -1.34 -25.26
N GLY A 222 -7.40 -0.35 -24.55
CA GLY A 222 -8.77 0.16 -24.73
C GLY A 222 -9.04 0.67 -26.16
N ILE A 223 -8.05 1.32 -26.77
CA ILE A 223 -8.17 1.92 -28.12
C ILE A 223 -7.90 0.89 -29.24
N ARG A 224 -6.90 0.02 -29.07
CA ARG A 224 -6.37 -0.83 -30.16
C ARG A 224 -6.49 -2.34 -29.87
N GLY A 225 -7.07 -2.73 -28.74
CA GLY A 225 -7.20 -4.14 -28.33
C GLY A 225 -5.89 -4.76 -27.84
N LYS A 226 -5.94 -6.05 -27.52
CA LYS A 226 -4.81 -6.80 -26.96
C LYS A 226 -3.56 -6.81 -27.86
N ALA A 227 -3.72 -6.69 -29.17
CA ALA A 227 -2.59 -6.65 -30.12
C ALA A 227 -1.68 -5.42 -29.95
N ALA A 228 -2.15 -4.42 -29.22
CA ALA A 228 -1.37 -3.22 -28.92
C ALA A 228 -0.48 -3.35 -27.66
N LEU A 229 -0.55 -4.46 -26.95
CA LEU A 229 0.36 -4.71 -25.82
C LEU A 229 1.78 -4.90 -26.37
N PRO A 230 2.76 -4.12 -25.93
CA PRO A 230 4.14 -4.35 -26.31
C PRO A 230 4.64 -5.66 -25.70
N PRO A 231 5.61 -6.33 -26.34
CA PRO A 231 6.35 -7.40 -25.68
C PRO A 231 7.15 -6.85 -24.48
N ARG A 232 7.61 -7.74 -23.61
CA ARG A 232 8.62 -7.36 -22.62
C ARG A 232 9.82 -6.77 -23.32
N SER A 233 10.41 -5.76 -22.74
CA SER A 233 11.54 -5.01 -23.33
C SER A 233 12.85 -5.12 -22.53
N GLY A 234 12.86 -5.96 -21.51
CA GLY A 234 14.03 -6.17 -20.66
C GLY A 234 14.47 -4.90 -19.95
N SER A 235 15.73 -4.58 -20.14
CA SER A 235 16.35 -3.39 -19.56
C SER A 235 16.02 -2.08 -20.29
N GLN A 236 15.25 -2.13 -21.39
CA GLN A 236 14.93 -0.96 -22.19
C GLN A 236 13.44 -0.61 -22.11
N HIS A 237 13.10 0.66 -22.39
CA HIS A 237 11.72 1.11 -22.43
C HIS A 237 11.06 0.72 -23.77
N PHE A 238 9.82 0.23 -23.70
CA PHE A 238 9.09 -0.29 -24.89
C PHE A 238 8.71 0.79 -25.92
N ASN A 239 8.63 2.06 -25.52
CA ASN A 239 8.27 3.17 -26.41
C ASN A 239 9.46 3.74 -27.19
N GLY A 240 10.61 3.08 -27.20
CA GLY A 240 11.79 3.48 -27.93
C GLY A 240 12.89 4.03 -27.03
N GLY A 241 13.98 4.43 -27.65
CA GLY A 241 15.18 4.73 -26.95
C GLY A 241 16.06 5.79 -27.63
N PRO A 242 17.26 5.92 -27.07
CA PRO A 242 17.82 5.11 -25.97
C PRO A 242 17.26 5.55 -24.60
N THR A 243 16.41 4.71 -24.06
CA THR A 243 15.88 4.84 -22.70
C THR A 243 15.94 3.46 -22.05
N GLY A 244 16.68 3.34 -20.93
CA GLY A 244 16.89 2.07 -20.26
C GLY A 244 18.22 1.98 -19.54
N VAL A 245 18.62 0.75 -19.19
CA VAL A 245 19.88 0.44 -18.54
C VAL A 245 20.84 -0.16 -19.56
N PHE A 246 22.05 0.39 -19.63
CA PHE A 246 23.07 0.01 -20.60
C PHE A 246 24.36 -0.39 -19.89
N HIS A 247 25.01 -1.43 -20.40
CA HIS A 247 26.33 -1.88 -19.94
C HIS A 247 27.41 -0.92 -20.45
N VAL A 248 28.34 -0.56 -19.60
CA VAL A 248 29.47 0.32 -19.91
C VAL A 248 30.77 -0.49 -20.02
N GLY A 249 31.76 0.03 -20.74
CA GLY A 249 33.01 -0.69 -21.05
C GLY A 249 33.87 -1.08 -19.83
N ASP A 250 33.64 -0.47 -18.67
CA ASP A 250 34.31 -0.82 -17.41
C ASP A 250 33.58 -1.92 -16.59
N GLY A 251 32.48 -2.48 -17.13
CA GLY A 251 31.66 -3.49 -16.47
C GLY A 251 30.56 -2.93 -15.59
N SER A 252 30.45 -1.62 -15.47
CA SER A 252 29.34 -0.95 -14.75
C SER A 252 28.10 -0.78 -15.64
N TYR A 253 27.02 -0.24 -15.06
CA TYR A 253 25.79 0.05 -15.77
C TYR A 253 25.43 1.53 -15.64
N VAL A 254 24.85 2.09 -16.70
CA VAL A 254 24.29 3.43 -16.73
C VAL A 254 22.81 3.38 -17.10
N GLN A 255 21.99 4.15 -16.40
CA GLN A 255 20.61 4.35 -16.79
C GLN A 255 20.51 5.63 -17.59
N ILE A 256 19.96 5.54 -18.79
CA ILE A 256 19.78 6.64 -19.72
C ILE A 256 18.28 6.83 -19.97
N MET A 257 17.86 8.08 -20.01
CA MET A 257 16.54 8.49 -20.50
C MET A 257 16.73 9.67 -21.44
N LEU A 258 16.47 9.45 -22.73
CA LEU A 258 16.66 10.45 -23.77
C LEU A 258 15.35 10.87 -24.40
N MET A 259 15.15 12.17 -24.41
CA MET A 259 14.04 12.78 -25.11
C MET A 259 14.44 13.14 -26.53
N PRO A 260 13.53 13.12 -27.53
CA PRO A 260 13.83 13.40 -28.93
C PRO A 260 14.59 14.70 -29.18
N TYR A 261 14.30 15.74 -28.41
CA TYR A 261 14.97 17.06 -28.53
C TYR A 261 16.43 17.07 -28.05
N GLN A 262 16.88 16.02 -27.35
CA GLN A 262 18.26 15.87 -26.85
C GLN A 262 19.16 15.15 -27.86
N TRP A 263 18.59 14.60 -28.95
CA TRP A 263 19.28 13.70 -29.87
C TRP A 263 20.56 14.31 -30.44
N THR A 264 20.53 15.56 -30.93
CA THR A 264 21.70 16.24 -31.50
C THR A 264 22.85 16.38 -30.50
N ARG A 265 22.54 16.65 -29.21
CA ARG A 265 23.56 16.78 -28.16
C ARG A 265 24.25 15.42 -27.89
N ILE A 266 23.48 14.35 -27.96
CA ILE A 266 24.01 13.00 -27.72
C ILE A 266 24.89 12.54 -28.84
N LEU A 267 24.46 12.74 -30.10
CA LEU A 267 25.30 12.45 -31.26
C LEU A 267 26.62 13.20 -31.17
N ALA A 268 26.59 14.49 -30.80
CA ALA A 268 27.81 15.26 -30.60
C ALA A 268 28.70 14.70 -29.46
N ALA A 269 28.09 14.25 -28.34
CA ALA A 269 28.84 13.62 -27.24
C ALA A 269 29.46 12.26 -27.63
N MET A 270 28.86 11.58 -28.59
CA MET A 270 29.35 10.30 -29.14
C MET A 270 30.31 10.49 -30.30
N ASN A 271 30.65 11.73 -30.66
CA ASN A 271 31.48 12.07 -31.86
C ASN A 271 30.87 11.55 -33.18
N MET A 272 29.57 11.55 -33.29
CA MET A 272 28.77 11.11 -34.43
C MET A 272 28.10 12.28 -35.16
#